data_f08c1cfca8f5375403e77f3bb17ee592
#
_entry.id   f08c1cfca8f5375403e77f3bb17ee592
#
_cell.length_a   1.000
_cell.length_b   1.000
_cell.length_c   1.000
_cell.angle_alpha   90.00
_cell.angle_beta   90.00
_cell.angle_gamma   90.00
#
_symmetry.space_group_name_H-M   'P 1'
#
loop_
_entity.id
_entity.type
_entity.pdbx_description
1 polymer ?
#
loop_
_entity_poly.entity_id
_entity_poly.type
_entity_poly.pdbx_seq_one_letter_code
_entity_poly.pdbx_strand_id
1 'polypeptide(L)'
;MAYHEAAHALVAYSLPNTDPIHKVSIIPRGLAALGYTMQRPEDDRYLLTQSELESRIHVLLAGTIAEEMIYDDISTGAQNDLERASEIARSMVMDYGMSQLGRVNYRESQRSPFLTGGGADFGTTRSHSEETAREIDEEVRRIIDTSIIQVRQILQTRRTSLESITSRLIEAEVIDGSDLQDIIETTSGKPQLVPGTMAERRASVTQTPPERESEPPVDAANQ
;
A
#
# COMPACT_ATOMS: atom_id res chain seq x y z
N MET A 1 -0.41 14.96 -13.78
CA MET A 1 -1.41 15.04 -12.69
C MET A 1 -2.55 14.03 -12.85
N ALA A 2 -3.44 14.11 -13.86
CA ALA A 2 -4.59 13.21 -13.94
C ALA A 2 -4.19 11.72 -13.97
N TYR A 3 -3.16 11.34 -14.73
CA TYR A 3 -2.62 9.98 -14.71
C TYR A 3 -2.05 9.57 -13.34
N HIS A 4 -1.43 10.51 -12.63
CA HIS A 4 -0.88 10.29 -11.29
C HIS A 4 -1.99 9.91 -10.30
N GLU A 5 -3.03 10.73 -10.17
CA GLU A 5 -4.16 10.47 -9.28
C GLU A 5 -4.99 9.25 -9.72
N ALA A 6 -5.19 9.09 -11.04
CA ALA A 6 -5.86 7.90 -11.58
C ALA A 6 -5.13 6.61 -11.23
N ALA A 7 -3.79 6.62 -11.22
CA ALA A 7 -2.99 5.45 -10.88
C ALA A 7 -3.09 5.12 -9.39
N HIS A 8 -3.02 6.10 -8.48
CA HIS A 8 -3.26 5.88 -7.06
C HIS A 8 -4.61 5.20 -6.83
N ALA A 9 -5.66 5.72 -7.46
CA ALA A 9 -7.01 5.19 -7.35
C ALA A 9 -7.12 3.77 -7.92
N LEU A 10 -6.58 3.53 -9.11
CA LEU A 10 -6.66 2.23 -9.77
C LEU A 10 -5.88 1.14 -9.01
N VAL A 11 -4.69 1.46 -8.52
CA VAL A 11 -3.88 0.52 -7.72
C VAL A 11 -4.55 0.24 -6.38
N ALA A 12 -5.07 1.25 -5.69
CA ALA A 12 -5.82 1.06 -4.46
C ALA A 12 -7.05 0.17 -4.68
N TYR A 13 -7.83 0.40 -5.74
CA TYR A 13 -8.97 -0.46 -6.08
C TYR A 13 -8.56 -1.90 -6.41
N SER A 14 -7.37 -2.09 -6.97
CA SER A 14 -6.88 -3.41 -7.43
C SER A 14 -6.34 -4.28 -6.31
N LEU A 15 -6.06 -3.73 -5.13
CA LEU A 15 -5.44 -4.42 -4.00
C LEU A 15 -6.46 -4.72 -2.90
N PRO A 16 -6.39 -5.91 -2.26
CA PRO A 16 -7.41 -6.34 -1.30
C PRO A 16 -7.29 -5.70 0.09
N ASN A 17 -6.13 -5.11 0.41
CA ASN A 17 -5.79 -4.62 1.74
C ASN A 17 -5.67 -3.09 1.77
N THR A 18 -6.42 -2.42 0.93
CA THR A 18 -6.50 -0.96 0.84
C THR A 18 -7.86 -0.49 1.33
N ASP A 19 -7.88 0.71 1.88
CA ASP A 19 -9.14 1.34 2.28
C ASP A 19 -9.93 1.77 1.02
N PRO A 20 -11.27 1.74 1.07
CA PRO A 20 -12.11 2.15 -0.05
C PRO A 20 -11.82 3.59 -0.48
N ILE A 21 -11.85 3.80 -1.80
CA ILE A 21 -11.69 5.13 -2.35
C ILE A 21 -13.02 5.85 -2.27
N HIS A 22 -13.02 6.98 -1.60
CA HIS A 22 -14.19 7.82 -1.48
C HIS A 22 -14.25 8.89 -2.58
N LYS A 23 -13.08 9.43 -2.95
CA LYS A 23 -12.99 10.53 -3.91
C LYS A 23 -11.62 10.67 -4.52
N VAL A 24 -11.56 10.99 -5.80
CA VAL A 24 -10.34 11.34 -6.53
C VAL A 24 -10.51 12.74 -7.12
N SER A 25 -9.52 13.61 -6.96
CA SER A 25 -9.59 14.99 -7.45
C SER A 25 -8.26 15.47 -7.99
N ILE A 26 -8.30 16.18 -9.10
CA ILE A 26 -7.15 16.87 -9.69
C ILE A 26 -7.17 18.38 -9.42
N ILE A 27 -8.12 18.85 -8.61
CA ILE A 27 -8.19 20.26 -8.22
C ILE A 27 -7.09 20.56 -7.21
N PRO A 28 -6.20 21.53 -7.48
CA PRO A 28 -5.12 21.88 -6.55
C PRO A 28 -5.65 22.38 -5.21
N ARG A 29 -5.05 21.88 -4.11
CA ARG A 29 -5.29 22.38 -2.76
C ARG A 29 -4.04 23.05 -2.21
N GLY A 30 -3.78 24.28 -2.65
CA GLY A 30 -2.59 25.06 -2.25
C GLY A 30 -1.35 24.75 -3.10
N LEU A 31 -0.18 25.23 -2.65
CA LEU A 31 1.07 25.14 -3.41
C LEU A 31 1.71 23.75 -3.44
N ALA A 32 1.32 22.86 -2.50
CA ALA A 32 1.99 21.57 -2.32
C ALA A 32 1.14 20.35 -2.70
N ALA A 33 -0.18 20.50 -2.89
CA ALA A 33 -1.08 19.41 -3.25
C ALA A 33 -1.79 19.75 -4.55
N LEU A 34 -1.32 19.19 -5.65
CA LEU A 34 -1.85 19.41 -7.00
C LEU A 34 -3.04 18.51 -7.33
N GLY A 35 -3.34 17.53 -6.51
CA GLY A 35 -4.47 16.60 -6.57
C GLY A 35 -4.54 15.80 -5.27
N TYR A 36 -5.51 14.91 -5.14
CA TYR A 36 -5.57 13.97 -4.01
C TYR A 36 -6.51 12.80 -4.29
N THR A 37 -6.13 11.64 -3.79
CA THR A 37 -6.98 10.46 -3.71
C THR A 37 -7.37 10.25 -2.24
N MET A 38 -8.67 10.38 -1.93
CA MET A 38 -9.18 10.23 -0.56
C MET A 38 -9.61 8.78 -0.32
N GLN A 39 -8.88 8.10 0.53
CA GLN A 39 -9.26 6.81 1.12
C GLN A 39 -9.85 7.05 2.51
N ARG A 40 -10.87 6.31 2.87
CA ARG A 40 -11.50 6.39 4.18
C ARG A 40 -11.46 5.02 4.84
N PRO A 41 -10.78 4.88 6.00
CA PRO A 41 -10.82 3.65 6.76
C PRO A 41 -12.25 3.30 7.15
N GLU A 42 -12.65 2.05 6.96
CA GLU A 42 -13.96 1.54 7.40
C GLU A 42 -13.95 1.13 8.87
N ASP A 43 -12.77 0.74 9.39
CA ASP A 43 -12.59 0.28 10.75
C ASP A 43 -11.43 0.98 11.45
N ASP A 44 -11.52 1.14 12.77
CA ASP A 44 -10.41 1.57 13.65
C ASP A 44 -9.42 0.41 13.82
N ARG A 45 -8.55 0.21 12.83
CA ARG A 45 -7.52 -0.85 12.87
C ARG A 45 -6.30 -0.36 13.60
N TYR A 46 -6.03 -0.95 14.77
CA TYR A 46 -4.84 -0.66 15.57
C TYR A 46 -3.60 -1.47 15.13
N LEU A 47 -3.79 -2.55 14.39
CA LEU A 47 -2.71 -3.43 13.94
C LEU A 47 -2.71 -3.50 12.42
N LEU A 48 -1.52 -3.37 11.84
CA LEU A 48 -1.27 -3.49 10.41
C LEU A 48 -0.47 -4.77 10.13
N THR A 49 -0.91 -5.50 9.13
CA THR A 49 -0.19 -6.68 8.64
C THR A 49 0.88 -6.28 7.62
N GLN A 50 1.84 -7.17 7.37
CA GLN A 50 2.85 -6.96 6.32
C GLN A 50 2.20 -6.68 4.96
N SER A 51 1.17 -7.43 4.59
CA SER A 51 0.47 -7.26 3.31
C SER A 51 -0.28 -5.92 3.19
N GLU A 52 -0.73 -5.34 4.31
CA GLU A 52 -1.33 -4.00 4.32
C GLU A 52 -0.28 -2.91 4.13
N LEU A 53 0.90 -3.06 4.76
CA LEU A 53 2.01 -2.13 4.56
C LEU A 53 2.55 -2.19 3.12
N GLU A 54 2.71 -3.38 2.56
CA GLU A 54 3.08 -3.57 1.15
C GLU A 54 2.05 -2.92 0.21
N SER A 55 0.75 -3.11 0.45
CA SER A 55 -0.30 -2.47 -0.34
C SER A 55 -0.25 -0.95 -0.26
N ARG A 56 0.06 -0.38 0.90
CA ARG A 56 0.25 1.07 1.05
C ARG A 56 1.45 1.58 0.24
N ILE A 57 2.57 0.85 0.26
CA ILE A 57 3.74 1.18 -0.58
C ILE A 57 3.35 1.15 -2.06
N HIS A 58 2.62 0.12 -2.51
CA HIS A 58 2.15 0.02 -3.89
C HIS A 58 1.30 1.23 -4.30
N VAL A 59 0.34 1.63 -3.47
CA VAL A 59 -0.49 2.81 -3.74
C VAL A 59 0.35 4.07 -3.84
N LEU A 60 1.29 4.29 -2.91
CA LEU A 60 2.16 5.48 -2.91
C LEU A 60 3.06 5.55 -4.16
N LEU A 61 3.56 4.42 -4.66
CA LEU A 61 4.41 4.38 -5.85
C LEU A 61 3.64 4.52 -7.17
N ALA A 62 2.31 4.35 -7.16
CA ALA A 62 1.50 4.24 -8.37
C ALA A 62 1.57 5.49 -9.26
N GLY A 63 1.52 6.68 -8.67
CA GLY A 63 1.57 7.94 -9.40
C GLY A 63 2.85 8.10 -10.21
N THR A 64 4.01 7.88 -9.58
CA THR A 64 5.34 7.96 -10.22
C THR A 64 5.49 6.97 -11.36
N ILE A 65 5.05 5.72 -11.13
CA ILE A 65 5.16 4.66 -12.14
C ILE A 65 4.25 4.95 -13.33
N ALA A 66 3.06 5.52 -13.10
CA ALA A 66 2.18 5.93 -14.19
C ALA A 66 2.80 7.08 -15.01
N GLU A 67 3.42 8.06 -14.35
CA GLU A 67 4.14 9.15 -15.05
C GLU A 67 5.26 8.58 -15.93
N GLU A 68 6.10 7.70 -15.40
CA GLU A 68 7.16 7.04 -16.15
C GLU A 68 6.61 6.24 -17.36
N MET A 69 5.53 5.48 -17.16
CA MET A 69 4.94 4.64 -18.22
C MET A 69 4.28 5.45 -19.36
N ILE A 70 3.78 6.65 -19.07
CA ILE A 70 3.01 7.45 -20.05
C ILE A 70 3.88 8.52 -20.68
N TYR A 71 4.76 9.15 -19.92
CA TYR A 71 5.55 10.31 -20.36
C TYR A 71 7.02 10.00 -20.55
N ASP A 72 7.48 8.79 -20.17
CA ASP A 72 8.89 8.41 -20.12
C ASP A 72 9.73 9.38 -19.27
N ASP A 73 9.08 10.01 -18.27
CA ASP A 73 9.66 10.98 -17.36
C ASP A 73 8.92 10.97 -16.02
N ILE A 74 9.57 11.49 -14.97
CA ILE A 74 9.02 11.61 -13.62
C ILE A 74 9.11 13.04 -13.12
N SER A 75 8.05 13.48 -12.45
CA SER A 75 7.98 14.84 -11.91
C SER A 75 8.36 14.89 -10.41
N THR A 76 8.74 16.08 -9.95
CA THR A 76 9.01 16.32 -8.52
C THR A 76 7.74 16.25 -7.65
N GLY A 77 6.54 16.20 -8.25
CA GLY A 77 5.28 16.11 -7.55
C GLY A 77 5.11 14.86 -6.69
N ALA A 78 5.85 13.80 -7.03
CA ALA A 78 5.84 12.53 -6.30
C ALA A 78 6.75 12.49 -5.05
N GLN A 79 7.40 13.60 -4.66
CA GLN A 79 8.35 13.61 -3.55
C GLN A 79 7.75 13.07 -2.25
N ASN A 80 6.56 13.52 -1.86
CA ASN A 80 5.90 13.10 -0.62
C ASN A 80 5.56 11.60 -0.64
N ASP A 81 5.10 11.09 -1.77
CA ASP A 81 4.75 9.68 -1.90
C ASP A 81 5.97 8.78 -1.80
N LEU A 82 7.08 9.17 -2.43
CA LEU A 82 8.36 8.45 -2.33
C LEU A 82 8.93 8.48 -0.91
N GLU A 83 8.85 9.62 -0.22
CA GLU A 83 9.27 9.76 1.17
C GLU A 83 8.47 8.81 2.08
N ARG A 84 7.14 8.84 2.00
CA ARG A 84 6.26 7.98 2.78
C ARG A 84 6.44 6.49 2.45
N ALA A 85 6.59 6.13 1.18
CA ALA A 85 6.86 4.74 0.78
C ALA A 85 8.17 4.23 1.39
N SER A 86 9.22 5.05 1.35
CA SER A 86 10.53 4.74 1.92
C SER A 86 10.47 4.62 3.46
N GLU A 87 9.72 5.48 4.14
CA GLU A 87 9.51 5.41 5.58
C GLU A 87 8.78 4.12 6.00
N ILE A 88 7.73 3.73 5.26
CA ILE A 88 7.02 2.47 5.51
C ILE A 88 7.97 1.28 5.32
N ALA A 89 8.69 1.22 4.20
CA ALA A 89 9.64 0.15 3.93
C ALA A 89 10.74 0.06 5.01
N ARG A 90 11.26 1.21 5.44
CA ARG A 90 12.25 1.28 6.53
C ARG A 90 11.69 0.80 7.86
N SER A 91 10.45 1.15 8.20
CA SER A 91 9.80 0.68 9.42
C SER A 91 9.51 -0.83 9.37
N MET A 92 9.15 -1.37 8.20
CA MET A 92 8.99 -2.82 8.01
C MET A 92 10.28 -3.58 8.35
N VAL A 93 11.43 -3.05 7.91
CA VAL A 93 12.74 -3.67 8.15
C VAL A 93 13.20 -3.44 9.59
N MET A 94 13.20 -2.20 10.07
CA MET A 94 13.84 -1.81 11.33
C MET A 94 12.99 -2.03 12.56
N ASP A 95 11.66 -1.80 12.46
CA ASP A 95 10.77 -1.79 13.64
C ASP A 95 9.98 -3.08 13.79
N TYR A 96 9.48 -3.62 12.67
CA TYR A 96 8.48 -4.69 12.71
C TYR A 96 9.07 -6.07 12.40
N GLY A 97 10.32 -6.16 11.91
CA GLY A 97 10.92 -7.41 11.48
C GLY A 97 10.13 -8.10 10.36
N MET A 98 9.51 -7.30 9.47
CA MET A 98 8.70 -7.76 8.34
C MET A 98 9.53 -7.76 7.05
N SER A 99 10.71 -8.38 7.10
CA SER A 99 11.69 -8.39 6.01
C SER A 99 12.43 -9.72 5.95
N GLN A 100 13.29 -9.90 4.93
CA GLN A 100 14.13 -11.07 4.80
C GLN A 100 15.27 -11.12 5.82
N LEU A 101 15.61 -10.00 6.47
CA LEU A 101 16.60 -9.96 7.55
C LEU A 101 16.11 -10.63 8.85
N GLY A 102 14.88 -11.10 8.86
CA GLY A 102 14.30 -11.82 9.98
C GLY A 102 13.54 -10.92 10.95
N ARG A 103 13.13 -11.53 12.08
CA ARG A 103 12.28 -10.88 13.09
C ARG A 103 13.12 -10.22 14.16
N VAL A 104 13.92 -9.24 13.77
CA VAL A 104 14.79 -8.46 14.63
C VAL A 104 14.35 -7.00 14.60
N ASN A 105 14.35 -6.36 15.75
CA ASN A 105 14.16 -4.90 15.84
C ASN A 105 15.54 -4.25 15.84
N TYR A 106 15.85 -3.49 14.81
CA TYR A 106 17.11 -2.77 14.63
C TYR A 106 17.05 -1.33 15.14
N ARG A 107 15.87 -0.85 15.55
CA ARG A 107 15.75 0.52 16.08
C ARG A 107 16.35 0.59 17.47
N GLU A 108 17.18 1.58 17.70
CA GLU A 108 17.67 1.88 19.03
C GLU A 108 16.52 2.23 19.97
N SER A 109 16.41 1.51 21.09
CA SER A 109 15.57 1.98 22.18
C SER A 109 16.17 3.29 22.68
N GLN A 110 15.44 4.39 22.50
CA GLN A 110 15.82 5.66 23.12
C GLN A 110 15.88 5.43 24.62
N ARG A 111 17.10 5.29 25.16
CA ARG A 111 17.31 5.25 26.60
C ARG A 111 16.73 6.55 27.15
N SER A 112 15.86 6.40 28.14
CA SER A 112 15.17 7.52 28.78
C SER A 112 16.15 8.67 29.04
N PRO A 113 15.80 9.92 28.64
CA PRO A 113 16.65 11.09 28.90
C PRO A 113 16.97 11.30 30.39
N PHE A 114 16.20 10.67 31.28
CA PHE A 114 16.38 10.73 32.73
C PHE A 114 17.53 9.90 33.27
N LEU A 115 18.14 9.02 32.49
CA LEU A 115 19.30 8.20 32.91
C LEU A 115 20.64 8.78 32.47
N THR A 116 20.63 9.89 31.71
CA THR A 116 21.86 10.59 31.27
C THR A 116 22.14 11.77 32.18
N GLY A 117 22.38 11.49 33.45
CA GLY A 117 22.99 12.46 34.36
C GLY A 117 24.50 12.55 34.06
N GLY A 118 24.94 13.59 33.35
CA GLY A 118 26.37 13.90 33.20
C GLY A 118 26.79 14.08 31.74
N GLY A 119 26.93 15.35 31.35
CA GLY A 119 27.36 15.84 30.07
C GLY A 119 28.52 15.08 29.41
N ALA A 120 28.21 14.30 28.47
CA ALA A 120 29.10 13.93 27.38
C ALA A 120 28.25 13.88 26.12
N ASP A 121 28.67 14.62 25.14
CA ASP A 121 28.23 14.57 23.75
C ASP A 121 28.53 13.16 23.20
N PHE A 122 27.65 12.22 23.50
CA PHE A 122 27.72 10.91 22.85
C PHE A 122 27.00 11.06 21.53
N GLY A 123 27.80 11.27 20.49
CA GLY A 123 27.35 11.11 19.11
C GLY A 123 26.50 9.84 19.02
N THR A 124 25.42 9.89 18.29
CA THR A 124 24.49 8.77 18.02
C THR A 124 25.33 7.55 17.59
N THR A 125 25.69 6.73 18.58
CA THR A 125 26.40 5.47 18.32
C THR A 125 25.37 4.54 17.69
N ARG A 126 25.51 4.29 16.39
CA ARG A 126 24.68 3.29 15.71
C ARG A 126 24.79 1.98 16.50
N SER A 127 23.66 1.38 16.85
CA SER A 127 23.61 0.14 17.64
C SER A 127 24.00 -1.09 16.83
N HIS A 128 24.16 -0.97 15.51
CA HIS A 128 24.49 -2.03 14.58
C HIS A 128 25.74 -1.70 13.74
N SER A 129 26.40 -2.73 13.24
CA SER A 129 27.61 -2.58 12.42
C SER A 129 27.32 -1.89 11.08
N GLU A 130 28.35 -1.37 10.42
CA GLU A 130 28.23 -0.81 9.07
C GLU A 130 27.77 -1.86 8.04
N GLU A 131 28.08 -3.13 8.26
CA GLU A 131 27.58 -4.24 7.45
C GLU A 131 26.08 -4.40 7.59
N THR A 132 25.56 -4.44 8.81
CA THR A 132 24.11 -4.50 9.08
C THR A 132 23.38 -3.26 8.54
N ALA A 133 23.99 -2.06 8.64
CA ALA A 133 23.41 -0.85 8.04
C ALA A 133 23.25 -1.00 6.52
N ARG A 134 24.24 -1.60 5.85
CA ARG A 134 24.16 -1.87 4.41
C ARG A 134 23.07 -2.89 4.08
N GLU A 135 22.97 -3.97 4.85
CA GLU A 135 21.92 -4.97 4.67
C GLU A 135 20.51 -4.37 4.84
N ILE A 136 20.32 -3.48 5.82
CA ILE A 136 19.07 -2.74 6.00
C ILE A 136 18.74 -1.88 4.77
N ASP A 137 19.71 -1.12 4.27
CA ASP A 137 19.50 -0.26 3.11
C ASP A 137 19.23 -1.07 1.82
N GLU A 138 19.91 -2.21 1.64
CA GLU A 138 19.65 -3.14 0.53
C GLU A 138 18.25 -3.75 0.61
N GLU A 139 17.80 -4.13 1.80
CA GLU A 139 16.48 -4.71 2.00
C GLU A 139 15.36 -3.69 1.80
N VAL A 140 15.52 -2.45 2.28
CA VAL A 140 14.58 -1.35 2.00
C VAL A 140 14.47 -1.14 0.50
N ARG A 141 15.59 -1.08 -0.22
CA ARG A 141 15.61 -0.95 -1.68
C ARG A 141 14.90 -2.12 -2.35
N ARG A 142 15.18 -3.35 -1.91
CA ARG A 142 14.53 -4.55 -2.46
C ARG A 142 12.99 -4.51 -2.32
N ILE A 143 12.48 -4.04 -1.18
CA ILE A 143 11.03 -3.88 -0.96
C ILE A 143 10.46 -2.89 -1.96
N ILE A 144 11.09 -1.74 -2.14
CA ILE A 144 10.65 -0.71 -3.07
C ILE A 144 10.71 -1.23 -4.52
N ASP A 145 11.81 -1.83 -4.95
CA ASP A 145 12.00 -2.35 -6.32
C ASP A 145 10.97 -3.44 -6.64
N THR A 146 10.71 -4.34 -5.70
CA THR A 146 9.67 -5.37 -5.85
C THR A 146 8.29 -4.74 -5.99
N SER A 147 8.00 -3.72 -5.20
CA SER A 147 6.75 -2.97 -5.27
C SER A 147 6.56 -2.25 -6.61
N ILE A 148 7.63 -1.65 -7.16
CA ILE A 148 7.62 -1.01 -8.48
C ILE A 148 7.22 -2.01 -9.57
N ILE A 149 7.80 -3.22 -9.54
CA ILE A 149 7.48 -4.27 -10.53
C ILE A 149 6.00 -4.66 -10.45
N GLN A 150 5.47 -4.85 -9.25
CA GLN A 150 4.07 -5.24 -9.04
C GLN A 150 3.10 -4.15 -9.48
N VAL A 151 3.36 -2.89 -9.11
CA VAL A 151 2.55 -1.74 -9.51
C VAL A 151 2.55 -1.57 -11.03
N ARG A 152 3.72 -1.68 -11.68
CA ARG A 152 3.84 -1.62 -13.13
C ARG A 152 2.98 -2.70 -13.80
N GLN A 153 2.99 -3.92 -13.26
CA GLN A 153 2.16 -5.02 -13.77
C GLN A 153 0.66 -4.72 -13.62
N ILE A 154 0.23 -4.17 -12.48
CA ILE A 154 -1.17 -3.76 -12.26
C ILE A 154 -1.59 -2.71 -13.30
N LEU A 155 -0.81 -1.65 -13.45
CA LEU A 155 -1.11 -0.55 -14.37
C LEU A 155 -1.11 -0.99 -15.84
N GLN A 156 -0.18 -1.87 -16.23
CA GLN A 156 -0.15 -2.45 -17.58
C GLN A 156 -1.37 -3.32 -17.86
N THR A 157 -1.74 -4.20 -16.92
CA THR A 157 -2.90 -5.09 -17.06
C THR A 157 -4.21 -4.32 -17.16
N ARG A 158 -4.30 -3.19 -16.45
CA ARG A 158 -5.50 -2.33 -16.38
C ARG A 158 -5.33 -1.00 -17.13
N ARG A 159 -4.53 -0.99 -18.16
CA ARG A 159 -4.22 0.24 -18.90
C ARG A 159 -5.48 0.93 -19.44
N THR A 160 -6.44 0.20 -19.95
CA THR A 160 -7.72 0.75 -20.43
C THR A 160 -8.49 1.45 -19.30
N SER A 161 -8.52 0.86 -18.11
CA SER A 161 -9.14 1.49 -16.93
C SER A 161 -8.40 2.77 -16.53
N LEU A 162 -7.06 2.75 -16.52
CA LEU A 162 -6.24 3.92 -16.21
C LEU A 162 -6.55 5.08 -17.17
N GLU A 163 -6.60 4.81 -18.47
CA GLU A 163 -6.92 5.82 -19.50
C GLU A 163 -8.35 6.36 -19.35
N SER A 164 -9.32 5.48 -19.04
CA SER A 164 -10.72 5.89 -18.85
C SER A 164 -10.91 6.75 -17.58
N ILE A 165 -10.29 6.38 -16.47
CA ILE A 165 -10.31 7.16 -15.23
C ILE A 165 -9.65 8.53 -15.47
N THR A 166 -8.50 8.55 -16.17
CA THR A 166 -7.78 9.77 -16.49
C THR A 166 -8.63 10.71 -17.34
N SER A 167 -9.26 10.19 -18.41
CA SER A 167 -10.14 10.98 -19.27
C SER A 167 -11.31 11.58 -18.49
N ARG A 168 -11.92 10.77 -17.61
CA ARG A 168 -13.02 11.25 -16.76
C ARG A 168 -12.57 12.31 -15.75
N LEU A 169 -11.36 12.16 -15.18
CA LEU A 169 -10.78 13.17 -14.28
C LEU A 169 -10.50 14.49 -15.00
N ILE A 170 -10.04 14.45 -16.25
CA ILE A 170 -9.80 15.66 -17.06
C ILE A 170 -11.12 16.40 -17.35
N GLU A 171 -12.21 15.66 -17.58
CA GLU A 171 -13.53 16.25 -17.87
C GLU A 171 -14.24 16.80 -16.63
N ALA A 172 -14.24 16.02 -15.54
CA ALA A 172 -15.04 16.31 -14.35
C ALA A 172 -14.25 16.93 -13.21
N GLU A 173 -12.90 16.93 -13.29
CA GLU A 173 -11.95 17.36 -12.24
C GLU A 173 -12.05 16.56 -10.94
N VAL A 174 -13.19 15.93 -10.68
CA VAL A 174 -13.47 15.15 -9.47
C VAL A 174 -14.30 13.92 -9.83
N ILE A 175 -13.96 12.77 -9.26
CA ILE A 175 -14.70 11.51 -9.41
C ILE A 175 -14.97 10.95 -8.02
N ASP A 176 -16.22 10.54 -7.76
CA ASP A 176 -16.59 9.83 -6.53
C ASP A 176 -16.28 8.33 -6.64
N GLY A 177 -16.25 7.66 -5.49
CA GLY A 177 -15.90 6.23 -5.43
C GLY A 177 -16.82 5.33 -6.24
N SER A 178 -18.14 5.64 -6.32
CA SER A 178 -19.10 4.92 -7.16
C SER A 178 -18.80 5.04 -8.63
N ASP A 179 -18.54 6.28 -9.12
CA ASP A 179 -18.19 6.52 -10.51
C ASP A 179 -16.87 5.81 -10.90
N LEU A 180 -15.89 5.82 -9.97
CA LEU A 180 -14.63 5.11 -10.15
C LEU A 180 -14.86 3.61 -10.31
N GLN A 181 -15.69 3.02 -9.46
CA GLN A 181 -16.03 1.61 -9.53
C GLN A 181 -16.71 1.27 -10.86
N ASP A 182 -17.70 2.03 -11.29
CA ASP A 182 -18.42 1.84 -12.55
C ASP A 182 -17.47 1.88 -13.76
N ILE A 183 -16.53 2.83 -13.77
CA ILE A 183 -15.51 2.93 -14.82
C ILE A 183 -14.63 1.67 -14.85
N ILE A 184 -14.14 1.22 -13.70
CA ILE A 184 -13.26 0.06 -13.62
C ILE A 184 -14.01 -1.22 -14.00
N GLU A 185 -15.22 -1.43 -13.52
CA GLU A 185 -16.04 -2.60 -13.84
C GLU A 185 -16.41 -2.67 -15.32
N THR A 186 -16.66 -1.52 -15.95
CA THR A 186 -16.98 -1.44 -17.38
C THR A 186 -15.76 -1.73 -18.26
N THR A 187 -14.57 -1.29 -17.84
CA THR A 187 -13.36 -1.36 -18.67
C THR A 187 -12.53 -2.62 -18.42
N SER A 188 -12.59 -3.21 -17.23
CA SER A 188 -11.77 -4.38 -16.86
C SER A 188 -12.60 -5.66 -16.63
N GLY A 189 -13.93 -5.59 -16.73
CA GLY A 189 -14.80 -6.66 -16.26
C GLY A 189 -14.77 -6.76 -14.72
N LYS A 190 -15.20 -7.91 -14.15
CA LYS A 190 -15.05 -8.15 -12.70
C LYS A 190 -13.59 -7.99 -12.31
N PRO A 191 -13.28 -7.46 -11.09
CA PRO A 191 -11.89 -7.22 -10.70
C PRO A 191 -11.05 -8.46 -10.96
N GLN A 192 -10.25 -8.40 -12.03
CA GLN A 192 -9.28 -9.45 -12.32
C GLN A 192 -8.17 -9.28 -11.30
N LEU A 193 -8.07 -10.25 -10.41
CA LEU A 193 -6.98 -10.32 -9.47
C LEU A 193 -5.68 -10.45 -10.26
N VAL A 194 -4.73 -9.57 -9.99
CA VAL A 194 -3.42 -9.65 -10.63
C VAL A 194 -2.68 -10.86 -10.06
N PRO A 195 -2.18 -11.78 -10.91
CA PRO A 195 -1.47 -12.96 -10.43
C PRO A 195 -0.35 -12.61 -9.45
N GLY A 196 -0.27 -13.34 -8.35
CA GLY A 196 0.74 -13.12 -7.31
C GLY A 196 0.41 -12.04 -6.28
N THR A 197 -0.74 -11.39 -6.36
CA THR A 197 -1.23 -10.51 -5.29
C THR A 197 -1.94 -11.31 -4.21
N MET A 198 -1.96 -10.79 -2.96
CA MET A 198 -2.68 -11.44 -1.85
C MET A 198 -4.20 -11.50 -2.08
N ALA A 199 -4.74 -10.77 -3.06
CA ALA A 199 -6.13 -10.82 -3.48
C ALA A 199 -6.56 -12.22 -3.95
N GLU A 200 -5.70 -12.94 -4.67
CA GLU A 200 -5.98 -14.33 -5.09
C GLU A 200 -6.20 -15.26 -3.90
N ARG A 201 -5.40 -15.12 -2.84
CA ARG A 201 -5.50 -15.97 -1.65
C ARG A 201 -6.80 -15.75 -0.88
N ARG A 202 -7.29 -14.51 -0.80
CA ARG A 202 -8.57 -14.21 -0.10
C ARG A 202 -9.78 -14.67 -0.91
N ALA A 203 -9.79 -14.50 -2.23
CA ALA A 203 -10.87 -14.97 -3.09
C ALA A 203 -11.05 -16.49 -3.00
N SER A 204 -9.96 -17.27 -2.90
CA SER A 204 -10.02 -18.71 -2.76
C SER A 204 -10.51 -19.18 -1.37
N VAL A 205 -10.27 -18.40 -0.32
CA VAL A 205 -10.71 -18.72 1.05
C VAL A 205 -12.19 -18.41 1.27
N THR A 206 -12.73 -17.40 0.59
CA THR A 206 -14.14 -16.98 0.78
C THR A 206 -15.13 -17.88 0.04
N GLN A 207 -14.69 -18.78 -0.86
CA GLN A 207 -15.57 -19.64 -1.65
C GLN A 207 -15.91 -20.99 -1.01
N THR A 208 -15.39 -21.31 0.15
CA THR A 208 -15.77 -22.54 0.87
C THR A 208 -16.38 -22.16 2.21
N PRO A 209 -17.72 -22.07 2.31
CA PRO A 209 -18.36 -22.03 3.64
C PRO A 209 -18.02 -23.33 4.36
N PRO A 210 -17.68 -23.29 5.65
CA PRO A 210 -17.52 -24.52 6.40
C PRO A 210 -18.83 -25.29 6.36
N GLU A 211 -18.80 -26.52 5.82
CA GLU A 211 -19.88 -27.48 6.03
C GLU A 211 -20.10 -27.56 7.55
N ARG A 212 -21.27 -27.15 7.98
CA ARG A 212 -21.70 -27.44 9.34
C ARG A 212 -21.81 -28.94 9.43
N GLU A 213 -20.88 -29.58 10.12
CA GLU A 213 -21.07 -30.94 10.61
C GLU A 213 -22.41 -30.95 11.37
N SER A 214 -23.37 -31.72 10.85
CA SER A 214 -24.63 -31.97 11.52
C SER A 214 -24.30 -32.73 12.80
N GLU A 215 -24.52 -32.11 13.96
CA GLU A 215 -24.51 -32.81 15.25
C GLU A 215 -25.42 -34.04 15.16
N PRO A 216 -24.95 -35.21 15.61
CA PRO A 216 -25.81 -36.39 15.69
C PRO A 216 -26.94 -36.14 16.70
N PRO A 217 -28.13 -36.69 16.46
CA PRO A 217 -29.30 -36.49 17.35
C PRO A 217 -28.99 -37.06 18.74
N VAL A 218 -29.18 -36.21 19.76
CA VAL A 218 -29.08 -36.61 21.16
C VAL A 218 -30.25 -37.58 21.44
N ASP A 219 -29.92 -38.86 21.62
CA ASP A 219 -30.84 -39.87 22.05
C ASP A 219 -31.51 -39.49 23.38
N ALA A 220 -32.79 -39.23 23.32
CA ALA A 220 -33.63 -39.15 24.49
C ALA A 220 -33.98 -40.59 24.98
N ALA A 221 -33.15 -41.09 25.89
CA ALA A 221 -33.54 -42.28 26.66
C ALA A 221 -32.87 -42.20 28.04
N ASN A 222 -33.57 -41.70 29.03
CA ASN A 222 -33.89 -42.49 30.23
C ASN A 222 -34.86 -41.73 31.16
N GLN A 223 -35.87 -42.47 31.46
CA GLN A 223 -36.88 -42.22 32.48
C GLN A 223 -36.30 -42.14 33.90
#